data_f086144413bff952a5f011e0a84db465
#
_entry.id   f086144413bff952a5f011e0a84db465
#
_cell.length_a   1.000
_cell.length_b   1.000
_cell.length_c   1.000
_cell.angle_alpha   90.00
_cell.angle_beta   90.00
_cell.angle_gamma   90.00
#
_symmetry.space_group_name_H-M   'P 1'
#
loop_
_entity.id
_entity.type
_entity.pdbx_description
1 polymer ?
#
loop_
_entity_poly.entity_id
_entity_poly.type
_entity_poly.pdbx_seq_one_letter_code
_entity_poly.pdbx_strand_id
1 'polypeptide(L)'
;MNKNKETILVHLPSYRDPEMVPTIKDALKNAKYPNRIHFGICRQYCESDGFDNVDEFREDPRFHIMDVPYKEAEGLPWARAQINEKLLTDQNYILQLDSHHRFEKDWDATLIDMH
;
A
#
# COMPACT_ATOMS: atom_id res chain seq x y z
N MET A 1 -12.32 19.24 -13.72
CA MET A 1 -11.25 18.67 -12.87
C MET A 1 -10.51 17.58 -13.64
N ASN A 2 -9.20 17.59 -13.57
CA ASN A 2 -8.38 16.59 -14.26
C ASN A 2 -8.20 15.36 -13.36
N LYS A 3 -8.87 14.25 -13.70
CA LYS A 3 -8.89 13.04 -12.89
C LYS A 3 -7.51 12.39 -12.72
N ASN A 4 -6.55 12.61 -13.64
CA ASN A 4 -5.22 12.02 -13.50
C ASN A 4 -4.37 12.73 -12.43
N LYS A 5 -4.84 13.83 -11.85
CA LYS A 5 -4.20 14.51 -10.72
C LYS A 5 -4.74 14.06 -9.37
N GLU A 6 -5.82 13.29 -9.36
CA GLU A 6 -6.35 12.74 -8.12
C GLU A 6 -5.46 11.61 -7.64
N THR A 7 -5.26 11.50 -6.34
CA THR A 7 -4.35 10.54 -5.73
C THR A 7 -5.11 9.43 -5.02
N ILE A 8 -4.51 8.24 -4.99
CA ILE A 8 -5.08 7.07 -4.34
C ILE A 8 -4.07 6.57 -3.30
N LEU A 9 -4.53 6.33 -2.08
CA LEU A 9 -3.73 5.63 -1.08
C LEU A 9 -4.15 4.16 -1.06
N VAL A 10 -3.23 3.28 -1.40
CA VAL A 10 -3.41 1.84 -1.25
C VAL A 10 -2.97 1.46 0.16
N HIS A 11 -3.89 0.94 0.93
CA HIS A 11 -3.78 0.68 2.37
C HIS A 11 -3.39 -0.79 2.55
N LEU A 12 -2.13 -1.05 2.90
CA LEU A 12 -1.57 -2.41 2.93
C LEU A 12 -1.05 -2.80 4.32
N PRO A 13 -1.88 -3.41 5.15
CA PRO A 13 -1.35 -4.10 6.34
C PRO A 13 -0.74 -5.42 5.90
N SER A 14 0.51 -5.68 6.31
CA SER A 14 1.25 -6.88 5.96
C SER A 14 1.81 -7.54 7.22
N TYR A 15 1.53 -8.83 7.40
CA TYR A 15 2.07 -9.60 8.51
C TYR A 15 2.89 -10.75 7.95
N ARG A 16 4.22 -10.57 7.90
CA ARG A 16 5.18 -11.57 7.41
C ARG A 16 4.71 -12.19 6.08
N ASP A 17 4.29 -11.34 5.14
CA ASP A 17 3.63 -11.80 3.93
C ASP A 17 4.56 -11.70 2.72
N PRO A 18 4.91 -12.84 2.09
CA PRO A 18 5.77 -12.84 0.90
C PRO A 18 5.08 -12.24 -0.33
N GLU A 19 3.75 -12.07 -0.31
CA GLU A 19 3.01 -11.53 -1.44
C GLU A 19 2.90 -10.00 -1.44
N MET A 20 3.34 -9.31 -0.36
CA MET A 20 3.20 -7.86 -0.27
C MET A 20 3.96 -7.14 -1.38
N VAL A 21 5.25 -7.45 -1.57
CA VAL A 21 6.06 -6.79 -2.60
C VAL A 21 5.54 -7.11 -4.01
N PRO A 22 5.22 -8.36 -4.35
CA PRO A 22 4.56 -8.66 -5.63
C PRO A 22 3.26 -7.88 -5.84
N THR A 23 2.45 -7.70 -4.78
CA THR A 23 1.21 -6.92 -4.86
C THR A 23 1.49 -5.46 -5.21
N ILE A 24 2.49 -4.85 -4.57
CA ILE A 24 2.90 -3.47 -4.86
C ILE A 24 3.33 -3.34 -6.32
N LYS A 25 4.18 -4.23 -6.78
CA LYS A 25 4.67 -4.20 -8.16
C LYS A 25 3.56 -4.41 -9.17
N ASP A 26 2.63 -5.30 -8.87
CA ASP A 26 1.47 -5.55 -9.72
C ASP A 26 0.57 -4.30 -9.80
N ALA A 27 0.35 -3.63 -8.68
CA ALA A 27 -0.45 -2.40 -8.64
C ALA A 27 0.15 -1.32 -9.54
N LEU A 28 1.45 -1.10 -9.43
CA LEU A 28 2.14 -0.07 -10.22
C LEU A 28 2.21 -0.43 -11.70
N LYS A 29 2.45 -1.70 -12.01
CA LYS A 29 2.53 -2.20 -13.38
C LYS A 29 1.21 -2.02 -14.12
N ASN A 30 0.10 -2.23 -13.44
CA ASN A 30 -1.23 -2.21 -14.06
C ASN A 30 -1.95 -0.87 -13.92
N ALA A 31 -1.39 0.09 -13.18
CA ALA A 31 -1.98 1.41 -13.05
C ALA A 31 -1.84 2.21 -14.35
N LYS A 32 -2.87 2.96 -14.69
CA LYS A 32 -2.82 3.89 -15.84
C LYS A 32 -1.91 5.07 -15.53
N TYR A 33 -1.96 5.58 -14.29
CA TYR A 33 -1.14 6.72 -13.85
C TYR A 33 -0.43 6.35 -12.53
N PRO A 34 0.66 5.56 -12.60
CA PRO A 34 1.30 5.05 -11.37
C PRO A 34 1.84 6.15 -10.46
N ASN A 35 2.15 7.32 -11.00
CA ASN A 35 2.68 8.42 -10.18
C ASN A 35 1.68 8.97 -9.16
N ARG A 36 0.39 8.71 -9.35
CA ARG A 36 -0.65 9.15 -8.40
C ARG A 36 -0.97 8.12 -7.32
N ILE A 37 -0.34 6.95 -7.37
CA ILE A 37 -0.60 5.87 -6.43
C ILE A 37 0.36 6.00 -5.26
N HIS A 38 -0.20 6.16 -4.06
CA HIS A 38 0.53 6.16 -2.81
C HIS A 38 0.25 4.87 -2.06
N PHE A 39 1.19 4.45 -1.24
CA PHE A 39 1.05 3.23 -0.44
C PHE A 39 1.23 3.56 1.04
N GLY A 40 0.26 3.15 1.85
CA GLY A 40 0.38 3.19 3.31
C GLY A 40 0.58 1.77 3.80
N ILE A 41 1.78 1.44 4.26
CA ILE A 41 2.18 0.07 4.58
C ILE A 41 2.49 -0.06 6.06
N CYS A 42 1.76 -0.95 6.75
CA CYS A 42 2.14 -1.39 8.08
C CYS A 42 2.81 -2.75 7.92
N ARG A 43 4.14 -2.73 7.88
CA ARG A 43 4.95 -3.91 7.67
C ARG A 43 5.30 -4.56 9.01
N GLN A 44 4.59 -5.62 9.32
CA GLN A 44 4.81 -6.39 10.55
C GLN A 44 5.77 -7.53 10.20
N TYR A 45 7.03 -7.35 10.54
CA TYR A 45 8.14 -8.11 9.98
C TYR A 45 8.82 -9.01 11.00
N CYS A 46 9.51 -10.03 10.49
CA CYS A 46 10.48 -10.84 11.23
C CYS A 46 11.84 -10.71 10.54
N GLU A 47 12.89 -10.43 11.29
CA GLU A 47 14.22 -10.20 10.72
C GLU A 47 14.76 -11.38 9.92
N SER A 48 14.37 -12.61 10.28
CA SER A 48 14.80 -13.80 9.56
C SER A 48 14.07 -14.00 8.23
N ASP A 49 12.96 -13.29 7.99
CA ASP A 49 12.28 -13.29 6.70
C ASP A 49 12.98 -12.27 5.79
N GLY A 50 13.08 -12.52 4.52
CA GLY A 50 13.67 -11.55 3.60
C GLY A 50 12.69 -11.11 2.52
N PHE A 51 11.58 -11.81 2.41
CA PHE A 51 10.65 -11.68 1.30
C PHE A 51 9.81 -10.39 1.33
N ASP A 52 9.65 -9.75 2.48
CA ASP A 52 8.87 -8.52 2.62
C ASP A 52 9.75 -7.27 2.77
N ASN A 53 10.98 -7.31 2.26
CA ASN A 53 11.89 -6.19 2.27
C ASN A 53 11.40 -5.11 1.31
N VAL A 54 11.19 -3.90 1.82
CA VAL A 54 10.68 -2.76 1.05
C VAL A 54 11.71 -1.65 0.90
N ASP A 55 12.98 -1.93 1.14
CA ASP A 55 14.05 -0.93 1.07
C ASP A 55 14.12 -0.23 -0.29
N GLU A 56 13.79 -0.94 -1.38
CA GLU A 56 13.77 -0.35 -2.71
C GLU A 56 12.75 0.78 -2.88
N PHE A 57 11.77 0.87 -1.97
CA PHE A 57 10.70 1.87 -2.04
C PHE A 57 10.88 3.01 -1.04
N ARG A 58 11.82 2.91 -0.10
CA ARG A 58 11.89 3.84 1.04
C ARG A 58 12.17 5.28 0.67
N GLU A 59 12.88 5.52 -0.41
CA GLU A 59 13.19 6.88 -0.87
C GLU A 59 12.13 7.46 -1.81
N ASP A 60 11.16 6.64 -2.20
CA ASP A 60 10.07 7.07 -3.08
C ASP A 60 9.01 7.80 -2.24
N PRO A 61 8.69 9.08 -2.53
CA PRO A 61 7.74 9.84 -1.71
C PRO A 61 6.30 9.30 -1.76
N ARG A 62 5.98 8.39 -2.68
CA ARG A 62 4.67 7.75 -2.72
C ARG A 62 4.52 6.69 -1.64
N PHE A 63 5.61 6.23 -1.03
CA PHE A 63 5.58 5.14 -0.06
C PHE A 63 5.67 5.66 1.36
N HIS A 64 4.66 5.36 2.15
CA HIS A 64 4.54 5.71 3.56
C HIS A 64 4.61 4.41 4.34
N ILE A 65 5.77 4.10 4.93
CA ILE A 65 6.06 2.79 5.49
C ILE A 65 6.26 2.88 7.00
N MET A 66 5.57 2.00 7.71
CA MET A 66 5.71 1.81 9.14
C MET A 66 6.18 0.38 9.38
N ASP A 67 7.34 0.23 10.00
CA ASP A 67 7.90 -1.09 10.35
C ASP A 67 7.57 -1.43 11.79
N VAL A 68 6.98 -2.61 12.01
CA VAL A 68 6.63 -3.10 13.34
C VAL A 68 7.15 -4.53 13.47
N PRO A 69 7.97 -4.85 14.49
CA PRO A 69 8.34 -6.25 14.73
C PRO A 69 7.08 -7.10 14.91
N TYR A 70 7.05 -8.29 14.28
CA TYR A 70 5.84 -9.09 14.24
C TYR A 70 5.30 -9.45 15.64
N LYS A 71 6.17 -9.53 16.63
CA LYS A 71 5.76 -9.84 18.02
C LYS A 71 4.97 -8.73 18.67
N GLU A 72 5.06 -7.51 18.14
CA GLU A 72 4.31 -6.36 18.65
C GLU A 72 3.01 -6.12 17.88
N ALA A 73 2.71 -6.95 16.89
CA ALA A 73 1.49 -6.83 16.09
C ALA A 73 0.27 -7.23 16.93
N GLU A 74 -0.83 -6.51 16.73
CA GLU A 74 -2.06 -6.69 17.49
C GLU A 74 -3.26 -7.03 16.60
N GLY A 75 -3.00 -7.60 15.42
CA GLY A 75 -4.04 -8.05 14.50
C GLY A 75 -4.36 -7.04 13.40
N LEU A 76 -5.20 -7.48 12.45
CA LEU A 76 -5.51 -6.70 11.25
C LEU A 76 -6.21 -5.36 11.57
N PRO A 77 -7.23 -5.29 12.43
CA PRO A 77 -7.84 -3.99 12.75
C PRO A 77 -6.86 -3.01 13.34
N TRP A 78 -5.93 -3.48 14.18
CA TRP A 78 -4.88 -2.64 14.75
C TRP A 78 -3.96 -2.10 13.65
N ALA A 79 -3.52 -2.96 12.73
CA ALA A 79 -2.62 -2.56 11.65
C ALA A 79 -3.27 -1.50 10.75
N ARG A 80 -4.56 -1.68 10.43
CA ARG A 80 -5.30 -0.68 9.64
C ARG A 80 -5.43 0.64 10.39
N ALA A 81 -5.67 0.59 11.70
CA ALA A 81 -5.73 1.81 12.52
C ALA A 81 -4.40 2.54 12.54
N GLN A 82 -3.27 1.81 12.60
CA GLN A 82 -1.95 2.43 12.56
C GLN A 82 -1.71 3.17 11.24
N ILE A 83 -2.11 2.58 10.13
CA ILE A 83 -1.98 3.24 8.83
C ILE A 83 -2.82 4.51 8.79
N ASN A 84 -4.08 4.44 9.24
CA ASN A 84 -4.97 5.59 9.26
C ASN A 84 -4.44 6.73 10.13
N GLU A 85 -3.89 6.40 11.29
CA GLU A 85 -3.43 7.42 12.24
C GLU A 85 -2.09 8.04 11.87
N LYS A 86 -1.17 7.26 11.28
CA LYS A 86 0.22 7.65 11.13
C LYS A 86 0.66 7.86 9.69
N LEU A 87 0.01 7.22 8.74
CA LEU A 87 0.45 7.22 7.34
C LEU A 87 -0.55 7.88 6.39
N LEU A 88 -1.76 8.14 6.85
CA LEU A 88 -2.76 8.81 6.03
C LEU A 88 -2.37 10.26 5.82
N THR A 89 -2.37 10.70 4.57
CA THR A 89 -2.11 12.09 4.21
C THR A 89 -3.35 12.68 3.52
N ASP A 90 -3.19 13.37 2.42
CA ASP A 90 -4.27 14.10 1.76
C ASP A 90 -4.73 13.47 0.44
N GLN A 91 -4.60 12.16 0.31
CA GLN A 91 -5.07 11.48 -0.89
C GLN A 91 -6.58 11.58 -1.05
N ASN A 92 -7.03 11.63 -2.31
CA ASN A 92 -8.45 11.77 -2.64
C ASN A 92 -9.24 10.49 -2.40
N TYR A 93 -8.60 9.33 -2.58
CA TYR A 93 -9.24 8.03 -2.44
C TYR A 93 -8.38 7.10 -1.60
N ILE A 94 -9.03 6.21 -0.85
CA ILE A 94 -8.36 5.19 -0.05
C ILE A 94 -8.89 3.83 -0.50
N LEU A 95 -7.97 2.92 -0.84
CA LEU A 95 -8.29 1.56 -1.22
C LEU A 95 -7.68 0.60 -0.19
N GLN A 96 -8.53 -0.08 0.58
CA GLN A 96 -8.08 -1.05 1.57
C GLN A 96 -8.00 -2.43 0.94
N LEU A 97 -6.82 -3.03 0.98
CA LEU A 97 -6.56 -4.35 0.41
C LEU A 97 -5.85 -5.25 1.40
N ASP A 98 -5.91 -6.55 1.11
CA ASP A 98 -5.01 -7.51 1.70
C ASP A 98 -3.66 -7.45 0.96
N SER A 99 -2.58 -7.87 1.63
CA SER A 99 -1.24 -7.80 1.06
C SER A 99 -0.97 -8.82 -0.06
N HIS A 100 -1.96 -9.61 -0.43
CA HIS A 100 -1.85 -10.64 -1.49
C HIS A 100 -2.83 -10.42 -2.65
N HIS A 101 -3.12 -9.16 -2.95
CA HIS A 101 -4.05 -8.81 -4.04
C HIS A 101 -3.33 -8.75 -5.40
N ARG A 102 -4.09 -8.87 -6.47
CA ARG A 102 -3.63 -8.61 -7.84
C ARG A 102 -4.57 -7.63 -8.52
N PHE A 103 -4.04 -6.86 -9.48
CA PHE A 103 -4.75 -5.71 -10.04
C PHE A 103 -5.01 -5.92 -11.54
N GLU A 104 -6.17 -5.46 -11.99
CA GLU A 104 -6.48 -5.41 -13.41
C GLU A 104 -5.82 -4.19 -14.06
N LYS A 105 -5.67 -4.24 -15.38
CA LYS A 105 -5.11 -3.13 -16.15
C LYS A 105 -5.95 -1.87 -15.95
N ASP A 106 -5.29 -0.74 -15.75
CA ASP A 106 -5.92 0.58 -15.56
C ASP A 106 -6.89 0.63 -14.36
N TRP A 107 -6.64 -0.19 -13.34
CA TRP A 107 -7.51 -0.30 -12.17
C TRP A 107 -7.74 1.04 -11.47
N ASP A 108 -6.74 1.91 -11.48
CA ASP A 108 -6.82 3.23 -10.83
C ASP A 108 -7.80 4.15 -11.53
N ALA A 109 -7.77 4.18 -12.86
CA ALA A 109 -8.72 4.97 -13.66
C ALA A 109 -10.14 4.44 -13.45
N THR A 110 -10.32 3.12 -13.46
CA THR A 110 -11.62 2.49 -13.24
C THR A 110 -12.18 2.85 -11.86
N LEU A 111 -11.33 2.80 -10.82
CA LEU A 111 -11.74 3.12 -9.45
C LEU A 111 -12.24 4.57 -9.36
N ILE A 112 -11.49 5.51 -9.92
CA ILE A 112 -11.85 6.93 -9.87
C ILE A 112 -13.12 7.19 -10.67
N ASP A 113 -13.30 6.55 -11.81
CA ASP A 113 -14.50 6.72 -12.63
C ASP A 113 -15.78 6.18 -11.98
N MET A 114 -15.65 5.28 -11.00
CA MET A 114 -16.78 4.77 -10.22
C MET A 114 -17.24 5.73 -9.13
N HIS A 115 -16.48 6.76 -8.88
CA HIS A 115 -16.74 7.76 -7.86
C HIS A 115 -16.91 9.12 -8.54
#